data_201e823224549e712e214c83d458d6a0
#
_entry.id   201e823224549e712e214c83d458d6a0
#
_cell.length_a   1.000
_cell.length_b   1.000
_cell.length_c   1.000
_cell.angle_alpha   90.00
_cell.angle_beta   90.00
_cell.angle_gamma   90.00
#
_symmetry.space_group_name_H-M   'P 1'
#
loop_
_entity.id
_entity.type
_entity.pdbx_description
1 polymer ?
#
loop_
_entity_poly.entity_id
_entity_poly.type
_entity_poly.pdbx_seq_one_letter_code
_entity_poly.pdbx_strand_id
1 'polypeptide(L)'
;MTYAEAIAAVAGEPRPLVQSEVKLLHDSAGGAYPVIFCPARQNRPYQKYNTHTRDNCPLCRRIHEGETLTGLVGDLQWLPATYPIKSLHGIAYPTDHRAAIRPDDIIQFGQFADHVSDVVVCVNLRGSAASLPEHFHGQLHDRHLPPAEGVPPGVDAFPLLSRPLQHVAQIEALTISRVTDFPVFALVVDGPWALLAHWLTNYMAASNLRPHNYALVGGGRLVVIPRGLERAPSQENRYGASEMLGLISPVTREAYDALDSAAIVEEALSVCGVPDAKEQLAIEEHALSVAAHPST
;
A
#
# COMPACT_ATOMS: atom_id res chain seq x y z
N MET A 1 -3.30 16.23 12.57
CA MET A 1 -4.00 15.15 13.32
C MET A 1 -3.32 13.84 13.03
N THR A 2 -3.04 13.03 14.03
CA THR A 2 -2.49 11.68 13.87
C THR A 2 -3.56 10.68 13.42
N TYR A 3 -3.15 9.52 12.90
CA TYR A 3 -4.11 8.48 12.50
C TYR A 3 -4.90 7.93 13.71
N ALA A 4 -4.24 7.80 14.86
CA ALA A 4 -4.91 7.41 16.10
C ALA A 4 -5.99 8.41 16.51
N GLU A 5 -5.71 9.71 16.47
CA GLU A 5 -6.67 10.78 16.76
C GLU A 5 -7.84 10.78 15.77
N ALA A 6 -7.57 10.56 14.48
CA ALA A 6 -8.61 10.48 13.46
C ALA A 6 -9.55 9.29 13.69
N ILE A 7 -9.03 8.13 14.06
CA ILE A 7 -9.85 6.97 14.43
C ILE A 7 -10.67 7.26 15.69
N ALA A 8 -10.06 7.82 16.74
CA ALA A 8 -10.75 8.13 17.99
C ALA A 8 -11.90 9.13 17.79
N ALA A 9 -11.73 10.11 16.91
CA ALA A 9 -12.76 11.10 16.59
C ALA A 9 -14.02 10.47 15.95
N VAL A 10 -13.87 9.39 15.19
CA VAL A 10 -14.98 8.73 14.48
C VAL A 10 -15.53 7.52 15.26
N ALA A 11 -14.65 6.74 15.88
CA ALA A 11 -15.02 5.50 16.57
C ALA A 11 -15.40 5.72 18.05
N GLY A 12 -15.14 6.89 18.62
CA GLY A 12 -15.46 7.25 20.01
C GLY A 12 -14.55 6.65 21.08
N GLU A 13 -13.72 5.67 20.72
CA GLU A 13 -12.76 5.03 21.66
C GLU A 13 -11.44 4.69 20.97
N PRO A 14 -10.30 4.78 21.67
CA PRO A 14 -9.03 4.29 21.17
C PRO A 14 -9.10 2.76 21.05
N ARG A 15 -8.61 2.24 19.92
CA ARG A 15 -8.57 0.79 19.72
C ARG A 15 -7.51 0.14 20.59
N PRO A 16 -7.76 -1.10 21.07
CA PRO A 16 -6.74 -1.85 21.76
C PRO A 16 -5.52 -2.09 20.84
N LEU A 17 -4.33 -1.92 21.39
CA LEU A 17 -3.09 -2.23 20.69
C LEU A 17 -3.05 -3.72 20.37
N VAL A 18 -2.77 -4.06 19.13
CA VAL A 18 -2.54 -5.44 18.70
C VAL A 18 -1.11 -5.80 19.05
N GLN A 19 -0.94 -6.89 19.78
CA GLN A 19 0.40 -7.40 20.11
C GLN A 19 1.10 -7.82 18.81
N SER A 20 2.29 -7.30 18.59
CA SER A 20 3.15 -7.63 17.46
C SER A 20 4.61 -7.68 17.88
N GLU A 21 5.36 -8.52 17.23
CA GLU A 21 6.81 -8.59 17.36
C GLU A 21 7.43 -7.92 16.14
N VAL A 22 8.48 -7.17 16.35
CA VAL A 22 9.17 -6.42 15.29
C VAL A 22 10.66 -6.74 15.35
N LYS A 23 11.26 -6.96 14.18
CA LYS A 23 12.71 -6.96 14.00
C LYS A 23 13.09 -6.10 12.81
N LEU A 24 14.30 -5.56 12.81
CA LEU A 24 14.87 -4.77 11.72
C LEU A 24 15.97 -5.58 11.04
N LEU A 25 15.86 -5.78 9.73
CA LEU A 25 16.90 -6.39 8.91
C LEU A 25 17.64 -5.29 8.16
N HIS A 26 18.89 -5.03 8.55
CA HIS A 26 19.69 -3.95 7.97
C HIS A 26 20.28 -4.34 6.63
N ASP A 27 20.10 -3.47 5.62
CA ASP A 27 20.73 -3.59 4.32
C ASP A 27 22.16 -3.04 4.31
N SER A 28 22.89 -3.30 3.23
CA SER A 28 24.27 -2.83 3.06
C SER A 28 24.38 -1.32 2.82
N ALA A 29 23.28 -0.64 2.46
CA ALA A 29 23.21 0.79 2.23
C ALA A 29 22.86 1.60 3.50
N GLY A 30 22.73 0.93 4.66
CA GLY A 30 22.40 1.55 5.93
C GLY A 30 20.90 1.77 6.16
N GLY A 31 20.05 1.22 5.30
CA GLY A 31 18.61 1.15 5.51
C GLY A 31 18.22 -0.09 6.33
N ALA A 32 16.93 -0.24 6.60
CA ALA A 32 16.41 -1.41 7.29
C ALA A 32 15.01 -1.80 6.76
N TYR A 33 14.76 -3.09 6.70
CA TYR A 33 13.45 -3.66 6.41
C TYR A 33 12.79 -4.07 7.74
N PRO A 34 11.68 -3.42 8.13
CA PRO A 34 10.90 -3.88 9.27
C PRO A 34 10.18 -5.18 8.92
N VAL A 35 10.33 -6.18 9.78
CA VAL A 35 9.61 -7.43 9.72
C VAL A 35 8.69 -7.50 10.92
N ILE A 36 7.38 -7.54 10.68
CA ILE A 36 6.35 -7.53 11.74
C ILE A 36 5.61 -8.86 11.74
N PHE A 37 5.65 -9.55 12.87
CA PHE A 37 4.81 -10.70 13.12
C PHE A 37 3.65 -10.32 14.06
N CYS A 38 2.43 -10.50 13.58
CA CYS A 38 1.23 -10.31 14.36
C CYS A 38 0.51 -11.64 14.55
N PRO A 39 0.48 -12.21 15.80
CA PRO A 39 -0.14 -13.52 16.06
C PRO A 39 -1.61 -13.61 15.61
N ALA A 40 -2.35 -12.52 15.63
CA ALA A 40 -3.73 -12.49 15.16
C ALA A 40 -3.89 -12.88 13.68
N ARG A 41 -2.81 -12.78 12.89
CA ARG A 41 -2.80 -13.17 11.46
C ARG A 41 -2.65 -14.66 11.22
N GLN A 42 -2.14 -15.44 12.18
CA GLN A 42 -1.93 -16.89 12.03
C GLN A 42 -3.22 -17.64 11.69
N ASN A 43 -4.35 -17.13 12.18
CA ASN A 43 -5.66 -17.71 11.94
C ASN A 43 -6.32 -17.17 10.66
N ARG A 44 -5.60 -16.39 9.84
CA ARG A 44 -6.13 -15.88 8.59
C ARG A 44 -6.41 -17.06 7.65
N PRO A 45 -7.68 -17.28 7.24
CA PRO A 45 -7.99 -18.32 6.30
C PRO A 45 -7.21 -18.09 5.01
N TYR A 46 -6.59 -19.15 4.49
CA TYR A 46 -5.96 -19.10 3.17
C TYR A 46 -7.04 -18.81 2.15
N GLN A 47 -7.08 -17.58 1.68
CA GLN A 47 -8.03 -17.18 0.64
C GLN A 47 -7.50 -17.69 -0.71
N LYS A 48 -8.07 -18.80 -1.20
CA LYS A 48 -8.10 -19.01 -2.65
C LYS A 48 -8.86 -17.80 -3.23
N TYR A 49 -8.40 -17.28 -4.38
CA TYR A 49 -9.19 -16.29 -5.11
C TYR A 49 -10.54 -16.88 -5.47
N ASN A 50 -11.51 -16.64 -4.62
CA ASN A 50 -12.89 -16.88 -4.96
C ASN A 50 -13.40 -15.59 -5.59
N THR A 51 -14.02 -15.70 -6.75
CA THR A 51 -14.79 -14.59 -7.33
C THR A 51 -15.88 -14.18 -6.35
N HIS A 52 -15.81 -12.94 -5.86
CA HIS A 52 -16.82 -12.40 -4.97
C HIS A 52 -17.80 -11.56 -5.79
N THR A 53 -19.06 -11.97 -5.79
CA THR A 53 -20.19 -11.14 -6.21
C THR A 53 -20.61 -10.24 -5.04
N ARG A 54 -21.46 -9.26 -5.29
CA ARG A 54 -22.00 -8.40 -4.22
C ARG A 54 -22.58 -9.20 -3.05
N ASP A 55 -23.30 -10.29 -3.34
CA ASP A 55 -24.04 -11.05 -2.35
C ASP A 55 -23.15 -11.88 -1.40
N ASN A 56 -21.95 -12.28 -1.86
CA ASN A 56 -20.99 -13.04 -1.06
C ASN A 56 -19.73 -12.26 -0.68
N CYS A 57 -19.68 -10.95 -0.99
CA CYS A 57 -18.55 -10.10 -0.68
C CYS A 57 -18.50 -9.79 0.83
N PRO A 58 -17.40 -10.08 1.52
CA PRO A 58 -17.28 -9.77 2.95
C PRO A 58 -17.42 -8.28 3.28
N LEU A 59 -16.96 -7.38 2.42
CA LEU A 59 -17.06 -5.93 2.63
C LEU A 59 -18.51 -5.45 2.46
N CYS A 60 -19.23 -5.93 1.42
CA CYS A 60 -20.66 -5.61 1.24
C CYS A 60 -21.50 -6.10 2.43
N ARG A 61 -21.18 -7.28 2.96
CA ARG A 61 -21.84 -7.80 4.16
C ARG A 61 -21.64 -6.91 5.37
N ARG A 62 -20.41 -6.42 5.61
CA ARG A 62 -20.10 -5.52 6.72
C ARG A 62 -20.88 -4.19 6.64
N ILE A 63 -21.07 -3.64 5.44
CA ILE A 63 -21.93 -2.47 5.23
C ILE A 63 -23.37 -2.80 5.62
N HIS A 64 -23.89 -3.94 5.13
CA HIS A 64 -25.25 -4.36 5.39
C HIS A 64 -25.54 -4.60 6.88
N GLU A 65 -24.57 -5.14 7.60
CA GLU A 65 -24.63 -5.41 9.04
C GLU A 65 -24.40 -4.15 9.89
N GLY A 66 -24.10 -2.99 9.28
CA GLY A 66 -23.86 -1.74 9.99
C GLY A 66 -22.55 -1.72 10.79
N GLU A 67 -21.59 -2.56 10.43
CA GLU A 67 -20.32 -2.69 11.15
C GLU A 67 -19.24 -1.71 10.67
N THR A 68 -19.59 -0.79 9.77
CA THR A 68 -18.67 0.17 9.17
C THR A 68 -18.90 1.57 9.73
N LEU A 69 -17.85 2.39 9.67
CA LEU A 69 -17.90 3.80 10.03
C LEU A 69 -17.74 4.65 8.76
N THR A 70 -18.37 5.81 8.76
CA THR A 70 -18.24 6.85 7.72
C THR A 70 -17.55 8.08 8.27
N GLY A 71 -17.08 8.96 7.38
CA GLY A 71 -16.51 10.26 7.76
C GLY A 71 -15.04 10.24 8.18
N LEU A 72 -14.39 9.08 8.19
CA LEU A 72 -12.93 9.02 8.39
C LEU A 72 -12.19 9.35 7.09
N VAL A 73 -12.60 8.76 5.96
CA VAL A 73 -11.99 8.95 4.64
C VAL A 73 -13.08 9.41 3.68
N GLY A 74 -13.48 10.68 3.75
CA GLY A 74 -14.57 11.21 2.93
C GLY A 74 -15.84 10.36 3.07
N ASP A 75 -16.43 9.98 1.94
CA ASP A 75 -17.64 9.16 1.85
C ASP A 75 -17.37 7.65 1.87
N LEU A 76 -16.09 7.24 1.94
CA LEU A 76 -15.74 5.83 1.99
C LEU A 76 -16.15 5.19 3.32
N GLN A 77 -16.55 3.94 3.25
CA GLN A 77 -16.76 3.11 4.44
C GLN A 77 -15.41 2.72 5.02
N TRP A 78 -15.30 2.73 6.32
CA TRP A 78 -14.10 2.34 7.03
C TRP A 78 -14.39 1.25 8.07
N LEU A 79 -13.47 0.33 8.20
CA LEU A 79 -13.43 -0.64 9.30
C LEU A 79 -11.97 -1.00 9.65
N PRO A 80 -11.72 -1.47 10.87
CA PRO A 80 -10.43 -2.04 11.21
C PRO A 80 -10.18 -3.33 10.42
N ALA A 81 -8.94 -3.58 10.07
CA ALA A 81 -8.56 -4.84 9.45
C ALA A 81 -8.86 -6.00 10.42
N THR A 82 -9.53 -7.04 9.92
CA THR A 82 -9.82 -8.25 10.70
C THR A 82 -8.53 -8.99 11.07
N TYR A 83 -7.55 -8.95 10.18
CA TYR A 83 -6.23 -9.56 10.38
C TYR A 83 -5.15 -8.48 10.24
N PRO A 84 -4.97 -7.64 11.27
CA PRO A 84 -4.09 -6.49 11.18
C PRO A 84 -2.62 -6.90 11.07
N ILE A 85 -1.86 -6.10 10.34
CA ILE A 85 -0.39 -6.21 10.31
C ILE A 85 0.18 -5.58 11.59
N LYS A 86 -0.43 -4.48 12.02
CA LYS A 86 -0.09 -3.71 13.23
C LYS A 86 -1.33 -3.01 13.77
N SER A 87 -1.23 -2.38 14.94
CA SER A 87 -2.37 -1.85 15.71
C SER A 87 -3.29 -0.91 14.93
N LEU A 88 -2.75 0.00 14.15
CA LEU A 88 -3.53 0.98 13.40
C LEU A 88 -3.66 0.58 11.92
N HIS A 89 -4.08 -0.65 11.66
CA HIS A 89 -4.39 -1.12 10.32
C HIS A 89 -5.89 -1.10 10.08
N GLY A 90 -6.34 -0.27 9.15
CA GLY A 90 -7.72 -0.15 8.72
C GLY A 90 -7.91 -0.46 7.24
N ILE A 91 -9.16 -0.55 6.82
CA ILE A 91 -9.57 -0.72 5.43
C ILE A 91 -10.63 0.33 5.12
N ALA A 92 -10.46 1.08 4.04
CA ALA A 92 -11.48 2.00 3.54
C ALA A 92 -11.88 1.62 2.10
N TYR A 93 -13.18 1.68 1.79
CA TYR A 93 -13.72 1.19 0.53
C TYR A 93 -15.07 1.83 0.19
N PRO A 94 -15.45 1.89 -1.11
CA PRO A 94 -16.73 2.44 -1.52
C PRO A 94 -17.91 1.53 -1.12
N THR A 95 -19.10 2.09 -1.07
CA THR A 95 -20.35 1.35 -0.82
C THR A 95 -20.77 0.49 -2.02
N ASP A 96 -20.40 0.90 -3.23
CA ASP A 96 -20.68 0.15 -4.46
C ASP A 96 -19.65 -0.98 -4.65
N HIS A 97 -20.15 -2.18 -4.98
CA HIS A 97 -19.29 -3.34 -5.24
C HIS A 97 -18.64 -3.21 -6.63
N ARG A 98 -17.39 -2.82 -6.65
CA ARG A 98 -16.60 -2.65 -7.89
C ARG A 98 -15.14 -2.96 -7.67
N ALA A 99 -14.48 -3.47 -8.70
CA ALA A 99 -13.04 -3.71 -8.71
C ALA A 99 -12.22 -2.47 -9.11
N ALA A 100 -12.82 -1.58 -9.92
CA ALA A 100 -12.13 -0.43 -10.48
C ALA A 100 -11.98 0.70 -9.46
N ILE A 101 -10.80 1.29 -9.43
CA ILE A 101 -10.53 2.55 -8.76
C ILE A 101 -11.13 3.71 -9.60
N ARG A 102 -11.65 4.73 -8.93
CA ARG A 102 -12.16 5.95 -9.57
C ARG A 102 -11.33 7.16 -9.16
N PRO A 103 -11.31 8.25 -9.94
CA PRO A 103 -10.63 9.48 -9.55
C PRO A 103 -11.00 9.97 -8.15
N ASP A 104 -12.28 9.95 -7.81
CA ASP A 104 -12.78 10.40 -6.51
C ASP A 104 -12.22 9.57 -5.34
N ASP A 105 -11.95 8.28 -5.53
CA ASP A 105 -11.32 7.45 -4.49
C ASP A 105 -9.90 7.95 -4.19
N ILE A 106 -9.14 8.26 -5.25
CA ILE A 106 -7.77 8.77 -5.11
C ILE A 106 -7.78 10.13 -4.43
N ILE A 107 -8.72 10.99 -4.80
CA ILE A 107 -8.87 12.32 -4.17
C ILE A 107 -9.19 12.18 -2.69
N GLN A 108 -10.14 11.33 -2.32
CA GLN A 108 -10.54 11.13 -0.92
C GLN A 108 -9.40 10.51 -0.09
N PHE A 109 -8.72 9.49 -0.60
CA PHE A 109 -7.55 8.92 0.07
C PHE A 109 -6.40 9.92 0.21
N GLY A 110 -6.15 10.70 -0.83
CA GLY A 110 -5.12 11.71 -0.82
C GLY A 110 -5.40 12.84 0.17
N GLN A 111 -6.60 13.38 0.16
CA GLN A 111 -7.04 14.40 1.12
C GLN A 111 -6.98 13.88 2.56
N PHE A 112 -7.33 12.61 2.78
CA PHE A 112 -7.17 11.97 4.08
C PHE A 112 -5.69 11.91 4.49
N ALA A 113 -4.80 11.49 3.58
CA ALA A 113 -3.37 11.45 3.85
C ALA A 113 -2.75 12.83 4.09
N ASP A 114 -3.29 13.91 3.51
CA ASP A 114 -2.86 15.28 3.80
C ASP A 114 -3.32 15.74 5.19
N HIS A 115 -4.49 15.31 5.63
CA HIS A 115 -5.02 15.67 6.96
C HIS A 115 -4.40 14.86 8.09
N VAL A 116 -3.96 13.65 7.82
CA VAL A 116 -3.40 12.70 8.78
C VAL A 116 -1.94 12.46 8.47
N SER A 117 -1.07 13.15 9.22
CA SER A 117 0.36 13.27 8.90
C SER A 117 1.17 11.97 8.92
N ASP A 118 0.67 10.95 9.60
CA ASP A 118 1.34 9.67 9.85
C ASP A 118 0.64 8.46 9.21
N VAL A 119 -0.16 8.69 8.18
CA VAL A 119 -0.85 7.61 7.47
C VAL A 119 -0.22 7.34 6.10
N VAL A 120 -0.19 6.07 5.72
CA VAL A 120 0.06 5.61 4.36
C VAL A 120 -1.13 4.79 3.89
N VAL A 121 -1.70 5.16 2.74
CA VAL A 121 -2.78 4.42 2.10
C VAL A 121 -2.19 3.48 1.06
N CYS A 122 -2.28 2.18 1.30
CA CYS A 122 -1.79 1.13 0.41
C CYS A 122 -2.93 0.54 -0.42
N VAL A 123 -2.80 0.50 -1.74
CA VAL A 123 -3.80 -0.04 -2.66
C VAL A 123 -3.26 -1.24 -3.41
N ASN A 124 -4.00 -2.35 -3.32
CA ASN A 124 -3.73 -3.57 -4.06
C ASN A 124 -4.84 -3.79 -5.08
N LEU A 125 -4.49 -3.96 -6.34
CA LEU A 125 -5.43 -4.31 -7.40
C LEU A 125 -5.33 -5.79 -7.77
N ARG A 126 -6.21 -6.25 -8.67
CA ARG A 126 -6.15 -7.60 -9.23
C ARG A 126 -4.76 -7.87 -9.83
N GLY A 127 -4.16 -8.99 -9.49
CA GLY A 127 -2.81 -9.36 -9.94
C GLY A 127 -1.67 -8.70 -9.15
N SER A 128 -1.98 -7.85 -8.16
CA SER A 128 -1.01 -7.21 -7.28
C SER A 128 -1.24 -7.53 -5.79
N ALA A 129 -1.61 -8.77 -5.51
CA ALA A 129 -1.88 -9.34 -4.19
C ALA A 129 -3.11 -8.78 -3.46
N ALA A 130 -4.10 -8.25 -4.19
CA ALA A 130 -5.39 -7.89 -3.60
C ALA A 130 -6.06 -9.12 -2.96
N SER A 131 -6.50 -8.99 -1.72
CA SER A 131 -7.23 -10.06 -1.02
C SER A 131 -8.68 -10.19 -1.48
N LEU A 132 -9.28 -9.09 -1.93
CA LEU A 132 -10.63 -8.99 -2.45
C LEU A 132 -10.60 -8.20 -3.78
N PRO A 133 -10.12 -8.81 -4.87
CA PRO A 133 -9.88 -8.09 -6.13
C PRO A 133 -11.15 -7.60 -6.83
N GLU A 134 -12.33 -8.08 -6.41
CA GLU A 134 -13.64 -7.69 -6.96
C GLU A 134 -14.26 -6.49 -6.25
N HIS A 135 -13.73 -6.11 -5.09
CA HIS A 135 -14.20 -4.96 -4.35
C HIS A 135 -13.00 -4.06 -4.02
N PHE A 136 -12.91 -2.93 -4.71
CA PHE A 136 -11.86 -1.95 -4.49
C PHE A 136 -11.79 -1.53 -3.03
N HIS A 137 -10.58 -1.48 -2.48
CA HIS A 137 -10.33 -1.01 -1.13
C HIS A 137 -8.88 -0.51 -0.97
N GLY A 138 -8.71 0.50 -0.12
CA GLY A 138 -7.40 0.94 0.37
C GLY A 138 -7.15 0.41 1.77
N GLN A 139 -5.92 0.02 2.04
CA GLN A 139 -5.45 -0.34 3.38
C GLN A 139 -4.78 0.89 4.00
N LEU A 140 -5.24 1.27 5.18
CA LEU A 140 -4.75 2.42 5.91
C LEU A 140 -3.78 1.94 6.98
N HIS A 141 -2.56 2.43 6.95
CA HIS A 141 -1.51 2.08 7.90
C HIS A 141 -0.96 3.33 8.57
N ASP A 142 -0.72 3.24 9.86
CA ASP A 142 0.19 4.16 10.55
C ASP A 142 1.58 4.06 9.90
N ARG A 143 2.19 5.19 9.61
CA ARG A 143 3.51 5.28 8.98
C ARG A 143 4.61 4.73 9.88
N HIS A 144 4.46 4.80 11.20
CA HIS A 144 5.47 4.41 12.16
C HIS A 144 5.33 2.97 12.62
N LEU A 145 6.44 2.38 13.00
CA LEU A 145 6.45 1.07 13.66
C LEU A 145 5.85 1.17 15.06
N PRO A 146 5.16 0.11 15.54
CA PRO A 146 4.75 0.06 16.93
C PRO A 146 5.99 0.01 17.83
N PRO A 147 5.89 0.52 19.07
CA PRO A 147 6.93 0.37 20.05
C PRO A 147 7.28 -1.12 20.25
N ALA A 148 8.54 -1.46 20.12
CA ALA A 148 9.06 -2.81 20.31
C ALA A 148 10.49 -2.76 20.85
N GLU A 149 10.90 -3.84 21.52
CA GLU A 149 12.26 -3.96 22.03
C GLU A 149 13.28 -3.88 20.88
N GLY A 150 14.31 -3.06 21.04
CA GLY A 150 15.35 -2.86 20.02
C GLY A 150 14.93 -2.00 18.82
N VAL A 151 13.71 -1.49 18.76
CA VAL A 151 13.23 -0.60 17.71
C VAL A 151 13.13 0.83 18.24
N PRO A 152 13.90 1.78 17.70
CA PRO A 152 13.78 3.19 18.08
C PRO A 152 12.36 3.73 17.81
N PRO A 153 11.85 4.65 18.63
CA PRO A 153 10.58 5.30 18.38
C PRO A 153 10.64 6.12 17.07
N GLY A 154 9.52 6.13 16.32
CA GLY A 154 9.40 6.91 15.09
C GLY A 154 10.07 6.32 13.84
N VAL A 155 10.55 5.07 13.91
CA VAL A 155 11.07 4.38 12.72
C VAL A 155 9.96 4.22 11.70
N ASP A 156 10.24 4.62 10.44
CA ASP A 156 9.32 4.48 9.32
C ASP A 156 9.06 2.99 9.00
N ALA A 157 7.80 2.61 8.92
CA ALA A 157 7.42 1.26 8.56
C ALA A 157 7.59 0.96 7.06
N PHE A 158 7.81 1.99 6.24
CA PHE A 158 7.81 1.90 4.78
C PHE A 158 9.12 2.45 4.19
N PRO A 159 10.22 1.69 4.27
CA PRO A 159 11.57 2.14 3.88
C PRO A 159 11.66 2.76 2.48
N LEU A 160 10.87 2.28 1.51
CA LEU A 160 10.86 2.86 0.16
C LEU A 160 10.57 4.36 0.17
N LEU A 161 9.69 4.83 1.07
CA LEU A 161 9.27 6.24 1.12
C LEU A 161 10.38 7.20 1.55
N SER A 162 11.43 6.68 2.17
CA SER A 162 12.60 7.43 2.64
C SER A 162 13.82 7.30 1.73
N ARG A 163 13.71 6.56 0.61
CA ARG A 163 14.82 6.38 -0.34
C ARG A 163 15.02 7.61 -1.22
N PRO A 164 16.23 7.83 -1.71
CA PRO A 164 16.52 8.92 -2.64
C PRO A 164 15.65 8.86 -3.90
N LEU A 165 15.33 10.02 -4.43
CA LEU A 165 14.57 10.17 -5.67
C LEU A 165 15.45 10.73 -6.77
N GLN A 166 15.44 10.08 -7.91
CA GLN A 166 15.99 10.61 -9.15
C GLN A 166 14.88 11.33 -9.91
N HIS A 167 15.03 12.62 -10.12
CA HIS A 167 14.09 13.40 -10.94
C HIS A 167 14.09 12.88 -12.39
N VAL A 168 12.91 12.64 -12.94
CA VAL A 168 12.69 12.18 -14.33
C VAL A 168 12.14 13.31 -15.16
N ALA A 169 11.05 13.94 -14.71
CA ALA A 169 10.42 15.06 -15.43
C ALA A 169 9.56 15.94 -14.52
N GLN A 170 9.38 17.18 -15.01
CA GLN A 170 8.36 18.12 -14.52
C GLN A 170 7.40 18.41 -15.69
N ILE A 171 6.13 18.08 -15.53
CA ILE A 171 5.10 18.30 -16.53
C ILE A 171 3.94 19.03 -15.86
N GLU A 172 3.76 20.31 -16.20
CA GLU A 172 2.81 21.21 -15.54
C GLU A 172 3.04 21.20 -14.01
N ALA A 173 2.03 20.85 -13.24
CA ALA A 173 2.09 20.74 -11.77
C ALA A 173 2.43 19.33 -11.26
N LEU A 174 2.78 18.40 -12.14
CA LEU A 174 3.21 17.04 -11.77
C LEU A 174 4.75 16.93 -11.83
N THR A 175 5.34 16.45 -10.77
CA THR A 175 6.75 16.05 -10.73
C THR A 175 6.83 14.53 -10.74
N ILE A 176 7.52 13.94 -11.72
CA ILE A 176 7.74 12.51 -11.82
C ILE A 176 9.18 12.21 -11.45
N SER A 177 9.36 11.31 -10.52
CA SER A 177 10.66 10.85 -10.04
C SER A 177 10.69 9.33 -9.97
N ARG A 178 11.89 8.75 -9.99
CA ARG A 178 12.13 7.34 -9.76
C ARG A 178 12.80 7.13 -8.41
N VAL A 179 12.38 6.13 -7.67
CA VAL A 179 13.07 5.69 -6.44
C VAL A 179 14.40 5.05 -6.82
N THR A 180 15.48 5.42 -6.11
CA THR A 180 16.79 4.79 -6.23
C THR A 180 17.17 4.08 -4.91
N ASP A 181 18.18 3.23 -4.97
CA ASP A 181 18.70 2.51 -3.79
C ASP A 181 17.64 1.65 -3.05
N PHE A 182 16.73 1.07 -3.85
CA PHE A 182 15.72 0.13 -3.35
C PHE A 182 15.51 -1.00 -4.38
N PRO A 183 15.28 -2.26 -3.95
CA PRO A 183 15.21 -3.40 -4.87
C PRO A 183 13.98 -3.39 -5.78
N VAL A 184 13.02 -2.50 -5.53
CA VAL A 184 11.79 -2.38 -6.31
C VAL A 184 11.85 -1.13 -7.17
N PHE A 185 11.58 -1.26 -8.48
CA PHE A 185 11.33 -0.12 -9.33
C PHE A 185 9.99 0.53 -8.94
N ALA A 186 10.03 1.82 -8.63
CA ALA A 186 8.85 2.59 -8.29
C ALA A 186 8.95 4.01 -8.85
N LEU A 187 7.82 4.53 -9.32
CA LEU A 187 7.65 5.94 -9.69
C LEU A 187 6.97 6.69 -8.54
N VAL A 188 7.44 7.88 -8.28
CA VAL A 188 6.82 8.84 -7.37
C VAL A 188 6.32 9.99 -8.21
N VAL A 189 5.03 10.27 -8.11
CA VAL A 189 4.39 11.39 -8.79
C VAL A 189 3.85 12.34 -7.72
N ASP A 190 4.43 13.53 -7.67
CA ASP A 190 4.04 14.59 -6.76
C ASP A 190 3.18 15.63 -7.49
N GLY A 191 2.09 16.10 -6.85
CA GLY A 191 1.20 17.12 -7.40
C GLY A 191 -0.15 17.20 -6.68
N PRO A 192 -1.06 18.10 -7.15
CA PRO A 192 -2.41 18.18 -6.63
C PRO A 192 -3.21 16.88 -6.84
N TRP A 193 -3.98 16.45 -5.85
CA TRP A 193 -4.70 15.16 -5.89
C TRP A 193 -5.65 15.03 -7.09
N ALA A 194 -6.28 16.10 -7.51
CA ALA A 194 -7.14 16.07 -8.70
C ALA A 194 -6.34 15.72 -9.98
N LEU A 195 -5.14 16.26 -10.13
CA LEU A 195 -4.26 15.93 -11.26
C LEU A 195 -3.68 14.53 -11.13
N LEU A 196 -3.27 14.12 -9.92
CA LEU A 196 -2.78 12.77 -9.65
C LEU A 196 -3.85 11.71 -9.93
N ALA A 197 -5.09 11.95 -9.55
CA ALA A 197 -6.21 11.04 -9.81
C ALA A 197 -6.48 10.90 -11.31
N HIS A 198 -6.46 12.01 -12.03
CA HIS A 198 -6.65 12.03 -13.48
C HIS A 198 -5.47 11.32 -14.19
N TRP A 199 -4.25 11.67 -13.82
CA TRP A 199 -3.05 11.03 -14.33
C TRP A 199 -3.07 9.51 -14.12
N LEU A 200 -3.37 9.06 -12.89
CA LEU A 200 -3.42 7.63 -12.57
C LEU A 200 -4.49 6.90 -13.38
N THR A 201 -5.67 7.50 -13.55
CA THR A 201 -6.76 6.92 -14.34
C THR A 201 -6.34 6.73 -15.79
N ASN A 202 -5.71 7.73 -16.40
CA ASN A 202 -5.21 7.67 -17.77
C ASN A 202 -4.05 6.69 -17.91
N TYR A 203 -3.12 6.70 -16.93
CA TYR A 203 -2.01 5.75 -16.86
C TYR A 203 -2.51 4.30 -16.84
N MET A 204 -3.56 4.02 -16.08
CA MET A 204 -4.17 2.68 -16.02
C MET A 204 -4.95 2.32 -17.29
N ALA A 205 -5.68 3.26 -17.89
CA ALA A 205 -6.52 3.01 -19.05
C ALA A 205 -5.70 2.72 -20.32
N ALA A 206 -4.56 3.33 -20.47
CA ALA A 206 -3.70 3.19 -21.65
C ALA A 206 -2.97 1.83 -21.73
N SER A 207 -3.33 0.88 -20.89
CA SER A 207 -2.43 -0.22 -20.62
C SER A 207 -2.99 -1.59 -20.92
N ASN A 208 -2.25 -2.30 -21.74
CA ASN A 208 -1.87 -3.70 -21.48
C ASN A 208 -0.88 -3.77 -20.28
N LEU A 209 -0.96 -2.83 -19.32
CA LEU A 209 0.00 -2.68 -18.26
C LEU A 209 -0.11 -3.85 -17.28
N ARG A 210 1.04 -4.21 -16.76
CA ARG A 210 1.17 -5.16 -15.66
C ARG A 210 0.33 -4.68 -14.46
N PRO A 211 -0.05 -5.59 -13.58
CA PRO A 211 -0.63 -5.20 -12.28
C PRO A 211 0.27 -4.22 -11.54
N HIS A 212 -0.33 -3.34 -10.76
CA HIS A 212 0.37 -2.32 -9.98
C HIS A 212 -0.11 -2.33 -8.53
N ASN A 213 0.79 -1.98 -7.62
CA ASN A 213 0.43 -1.47 -6.31
C ASN A 213 0.56 0.05 -6.30
N TYR A 214 -0.20 0.69 -5.43
CA TYR A 214 -0.15 2.13 -5.23
C TYR A 214 -0.03 2.45 -3.76
N ALA A 215 0.65 3.56 -3.45
CA ALA A 215 0.60 4.15 -2.12
C ALA A 215 0.35 5.65 -2.24
N LEU A 216 -0.51 6.17 -1.35
CA LEU A 216 -0.79 7.59 -1.24
C LEU A 216 -0.24 8.06 0.11
N VAL A 217 0.51 9.15 0.06
CA VAL A 217 1.18 9.75 1.21
C VAL A 217 0.86 11.25 1.22
N GLY A 218 0.74 11.86 2.37
CA GLY A 218 0.46 13.27 2.50
C GLY A 218 1.46 14.16 1.73
N GLY A 219 1.04 15.37 1.41
CA GLY A 219 1.80 16.31 0.59
C GLY A 219 1.63 16.11 -0.90
N GLY A 220 0.50 15.51 -1.35
CA GLY A 220 0.22 15.29 -2.76
C GLY A 220 1.16 14.28 -3.41
N ARG A 221 1.46 13.17 -2.75
CA ARG A 221 2.40 12.15 -3.25
C ARG A 221 1.73 10.83 -3.55
N LEU A 222 1.85 10.37 -4.79
CA LEU A 222 1.43 9.04 -5.26
C LEU A 222 2.66 8.21 -5.64
N VAL A 223 2.77 7.02 -5.05
CA VAL A 223 3.79 6.03 -5.38
C VAL A 223 3.15 4.94 -6.23
N VAL A 224 3.72 4.66 -7.39
CA VAL A 224 3.27 3.62 -8.33
C VAL A 224 4.33 2.53 -8.40
N ILE A 225 3.95 1.31 -8.10
CA ILE A 225 4.85 0.15 -8.04
C ILE A 225 4.38 -0.89 -9.05
N PRO A 226 4.98 -0.95 -10.24
CA PRO A 226 4.69 -1.99 -11.23
C PRO A 226 5.10 -3.37 -10.72
N ARG A 227 4.31 -4.41 -11.09
CA ARG A 227 4.47 -5.75 -10.55
C ARG A 227 5.03 -6.74 -11.58
N GLY A 228 5.96 -7.57 -11.10
CA GLY A 228 6.35 -8.82 -11.75
C GLY A 228 5.45 -9.96 -11.26
N LEU A 229 5.77 -10.52 -10.10
CA LEU A 229 5.01 -11.62 -9.48
C LEU A 229 4.25 -11.14 -8.24
N GLU A 230 3.16 -11.82 -7.89
CA GLU A 230 2.45 -11.57 -6.62
C GLU A 230 3.19 -12.16 -5.41
N ARG A 231 4.02 -13.17 -5.66
CA ARG A 231 4.75 -13.91 -4.62
C ARG A 231 6.11 -14.34 -5.15
N ALA A 232 7.15 -14.16 -4.36
CA ALA A 232 8.45 -14.73 -4.66
C ALA A 232 8.40 -16.26 -4.52
N PRO A 233 9.11 -17.03 -5.37
CA PRO A 233 9.13 -18.50 -5.30
C PRO A 233 9.64 -19.04 -3.94
N SER A 234 10.54 -18.30 -3.30
CA SER A 234 11.11 -18.62 -1.99
C SER A 234 10.21 -18.28 -0.79
N GLN A 235 9.05 -17.64 -1.03
CA GLN A 235 8.19 -17.12 0.03
C GLN A 235 6.76 -17.68 -0.07
N GLU A 236 6.17 -18.02 1.07
CA GLU A 236 4.77 -18.47 1.11
C GLU A 236 3.78 -17.31 0.95
N ASN A 237 4.15 -16.14 1.43
CA ASN A 237 3.29 -14.98 1.45
C ASN A 237 3.27 -14.23 0.12
N ARG A 238 2.13 -13.63 -0.21
CA ARG A 238 2.01 -12.67 -1.29
C ARG A 238 2.51 -11.31 -0.80
N TYR A 239 3.15 -10.59 -1.71
CA TYR A 239 3.64 -9.23 -1.45
C TYR A 239 2.63 -8.22 -1.98
N GLY A 240 1.89 -7.58 -1.09
CA GLY A 240 1.00 -6.44 -1.39
C GLY A 240 1.75 -5.12 -1.36
N ALA A 241 1.02 -4.00 -1.41
CA ALA A 241 1.63 -2.67 -1.43
C ALA A 241 2.50 -2.40 -0.19
N SER A 242 2.08 -2.83 0.99
CA SER A 242 2.86 -2.67 2.22
C SER A 242 4.20 -3.39 2.16
N GLU A 243 4.21 -4.64 1.66
CA GLU A 243 5.44 -5.40 1.48
C GLU A 243 6.33 -4.80 0.39
N MET A 244 5.74 -4.33 -0.71
CA MET A 244 6.48 -3.67 -1.79
C MET A 244 7.07 -2.32 -1.38
N LEU A 245 6.53 -1.68 -0.35
CA LEU A 245 7.12 -0.51 0.30
C LEU A 245 8.20 -0.87 1.34
N GLY A 246 8.40 -2.17 1.60
CA GLY A 246 9.43 -2.70 2.49
C GLY A 246 8.96 -3.09 3.89
N LEU A 247 7.66 -2.99 4.22
CA LEU A 247 7.09 -3.51 5.46
C LEU A 247 6.75 -4.99 5.30
N ILE A 248 7.59 -5.87 5.76
CA ILE A 248 7.41 -7.31 5.59
C ILE A 248 6.54 -7.87 6.72
N SER A 249 5.48 -8.60 6.36
CA SER A 249 4.50 -9.10 7.34
C SER A 249 4.20 -10.58 7.16
N PRO A 250 5.09 -11.48 7.62
CA PRO A 250 4.88 -12.92 7.56
C PRO A 250 3.63 -13.33 8.35
N VAL A 251 2.93 -14.36 7.84
CA VAL A 251 1.69 -14.84 8.45
C VAL A 251 1.97 -15.86 9.54
N THR A 252 3.04 -16.68 9.40
CA THR A 252 3.39 -17.72 10.36
C THR A 252 4.62 -17.36 11.18
N ARG A 253 4.76 -17.97 12.35
CA ARG A 253 5.94 -17.83 13.21
C ARG A 253 7.18 -18.34 12.48
N GLU A 254 7.09 -19.48 11.83
CA GLU A 254 8.20 -20.11 11.11
C GLU A 254 8.71 -19.21 9.98
N ALA A 255 7.78 -18.56 9.23
CA ALA A 255 8.16 -17.62 8.19
C ALA A 255 8.81 -16.34 8.77
N TYR A 256 8.38 -15.89 9.95
CA TYR A 256 9.00 -14.76 10.65
C TYR A 256 10.41 -15.10 11.10
N ASP A 257 10.61 -16.28 11.72
CA ASP A 257 11.90 -16.70 12.23
C ASP A 257 12.91 -16.96 11.10
N ALA A 258 12.45 -17.48 9.96
CA ALA A 258 13.27 -17.74 8.77
C ALA A 258 13.77 -16.50 8.04
N LEU A 259 13.15 -15.34 8.25
CA LEU A 259 13.62 -14.05 7.69
C LEU A 259 14.73 -13.49 8.58
N ASP A 260 15.97 -13.89 8.35
CA ASP A 260 17.13 -13.54 9.18
C ASP A 260 18.08 -12.51 8.55
N SER A 261 17.90 -12.18 7.27
CA SER A 261 18.76 -11.22 6.56
C SER A 261 17.99 -10.32 5.58
N ALA A 262 18.51 -9.11 5.37
CA ALA A 262 17.97 -8.18 4.37
C ALA A 262 18.04 -8.75 2.95
N ALA A 263 19.06 -9.55 2.62
CA ALA A 263 19.23 -10.13 1.29
C ALA A 263 18.05 -11.02 0.87
N ILE A 264 17.45 -11.77 1.79
CA ILE A 264 16.24 -12.59 1.50
C ILE A 264 15.07 -11.69 1.14
N VAL A 265 14.90 -10.57 1.85
CA VAL A 265 13.85 -9.58 1.57
C VAL A 265 14.08 -8.90 0.24
N GLU A 266 15.31 -8.48 -0.06
CA GLU A 266 15.69 -7.81 -1.30
C GLU A 266 15.49 -8.70 -2.53
N GLU A 267 15.86 -9.97 -2.44
CA GLU A 267 15.59 -10.97 -3.49
C GLU A 267 14.08 -11.09 -3.75
N ALA A 268 13.29 -11.24 -2.71
CA ALA A 268 11.84 -11.39 -2.84
C ALA A 268 11.18 -10.12 -3.42
N LEU A 269 11.60 -8.93 -3.00
CA LEU A 269 11.13 -7.67 -3.51
C LEU A 269 11.50 -7.47 -4.99
N SER A 270 12.74 -7.79 -5.36
CA SER A 270 13.22 -7.69 -6.74
C SER A 270 12.41 -8.58 -7.69
N VAL A 271 12.13 -9.83 -7.30
CA VAL A 271 11.33 -10.78 -8.11
C VAL A 271 9.86 -10.36 -8.20
N CYS A 272 9.30 -9.77 -7.13
CA CYS A 272 7.93 -9.29 -7.12
C CYS A 272 7.75 -7.94 -7.85
N GLY A 273 8.82 -7.17 -8.01
CA GLY A 273 8.87 -5.95 -8.81
C GLY A 273 9.07 -6.22 -10.30
N VAL A 274 9.57 -5.22 -11.03
CA VAL A 274 9.98 -5.33 -12.44
C VAL A 274 11.50 -5.27 -12.50
N PRO A 275 12.18 -6.42 -12.67
CA PRO A 275 13.65 -6.47 -12.64
C PRO A 275 14.30 -6.01 -13.94
N ASP A 276 13.60 -6.10 -15.08
CA ASP A 276 14.15 -5.78 -16.42
C ASP A 276 14.24 -4.27 -16.65
N ALA A 277 15.46 -3.75 -16.85
CA ALA A 277 15.71 -2.33 -17.02
C ALA A 277 15.05 -1.73 -18.29
N LYS A 278 14.92 -2.51 -19.37
CA LYS A 278 14.24 -2.06 -20.59
C LYS A 278 12.74 -1.90 -20.36
N GLU A 279 12.17 -2.80 -19.57
CA GLU A 279 10.78 -2.71 -19.20
C GLU A 279 10.51 -1.55 -18.23
N GLN A 280 11.41 -1.31 -17.27
CA GLN A 280 11.34 -0.14 -16.38
C GLN A 280 11.36 1.16 -17.19
N LEU A 281 12.22 1.25 -18.22
CA LEU A 281 12.27 2.41 -19.12
C LEU A 281 10.95 2.59 -19.90
N ALA A 282 10.39 1.52 -20.43
CA ALA A 282 9.10 1.58 -21.14
C ALA A 282 7.95 2.04 -20.24
N ILE A 283 7.96 1.64 -18.97
CA ILE A 283 6.97 2.10 -17.97
C ILE A 283 7.16 3.60 -17.69
N GLU A 284 8.40 4.05 -17.57
CA GLU A 284 8.74 5.46 -17.36
C GLU A 284 8.31 6.33 -18.56
N GLU A 285 8.63 5.92 -19.77
CA GLU A 285 8.20 6.60 -21.00
C GLU A 285 6.67 6.68 -21.11
N HIS A 286 5.97 5.61 -20.74
CA HIS A 286 4.51 5.61 -20.71
C HIS A 286 3.96 6.62 -19.68
N ALA A 287 4.53 6.65 -18.47
CA ALA A 287 4.13 7.60 -17.43
C ALA A 287 4.29 9.06 -17.88
N LEU A 288 5.38 9.36 -18.60
CA LEU A 288 5.63 10.67 -19.20
C LEU A 288 4.64 11.03 -20.30
N SER A 289 4.35 10.06 -21.19
CA SER A 289 3.39 10.25 -22.27
C SER A 289 1.99 10.61 -21.76
N VAL A 290 1.54 9.93 -20.69
CA VAL A 290 0.24 10.21 -20.06
C VAL A 290 0.21 11.60 -19.42
N ALA A 291 1.29 12.01 -18.78
CA ALA A 291 1.39 13.31 -18.15
C ALA A 291 1.41 14.47 -19.20
N ALA A 292 2.03 14.25 -20.35
CA ALA A 292 2.13 15.24 -21.43
C ALA A 292 0.82 15.42 -22.22
N HIS A 293 -0.09 14.44 -22.16
CA HIS A 293 -1.35 14.46 -22.90
C HIS A 293 -2.52 14.14 -21.95
N PRO A 294 -2.81 15.01 -20.97
CA PRO A 294 -3.96 14.81 -20.11
C PRO A 294 -5.21 14.81 -21.01
N SER A 295 -5.90 13.68 -21.06
CA SER A 295 -7.18 13.60 -21.79
C SER A 295 -8.15 14.60 -21.18
N THR A 296 -8.67 15.50 -22.00
CA THR A 296 -9.64 16.54 -21.62
C THR A 296 -10.97 15.95 -21.16
#